data_1ab291da47b6e58134191250d922cb49
#
_entry.id   1ab291da47b6e58134191250d922cb49
#
_cell.length_a   1.000
_cell.length_b   1.000
_cell.length_c   1.000
_cell.angle_alpha   90.00
_cell.angle_beta   90.00
_cell.angle_gamma   90.00
#
_symmetry.space_group_name_H-M   'P 1'
#
loop_
_entity.id
_entity.type
_entity.pdbx_description
1 polymer ?
#
loop_
_entity_poly.entity_id
_entity_poly.type
_entity_poly.pdbx_seq_one_letter_code
_entity_poly.pdbx_strand_id
1 'polypeptide(L)'
;ARGGARAMRRLGPAQISGALTAGDESLRAQVGRRYALNGVPLRADELIVTNGAMEALNLCLQAVTQPGDVVVVESPTFYAALQALERLHLKAVEVETDPVEGVRLGALETLLQHQKVAACWFMPTFQNPLGALMPDAKKQALVQLLARYGVPLIEDDVYAELHFGARRPLPAKAFDQEGLVLHCSSFSKSLAPGYRVGWAAAGRYARDVEILKMMTSLASPIPPQLAIAEYMVQGGLERHLRNLRDALRTQHAEARALIEQFFPKGTRMTEPQGGYFVWLELPPGVDALKMHHQAMAQSISTAPGVLFSADRRFTR
;
A
#
# COMPACT_ATOMS: atom_id res chain seq x y z
N ALA A 1 -20.80 0.65 -12.92
CA ALA A 1 -21.95 1.57 -12.88
C ALA A 1 -23.28 0.84 -12.62
N ARG A 2 -23.67 -0.19 -13.41
CA ARG A 2 -24.98 -0.88 -13.28
C ARG A 2 -25.18 -1.58 -11.93
N GLY A 3 -24.14 -2.25 -11.37
CA GLY A 3 -24.19 -2.92 -10.06
C GLY A 3 -24.40 -1.94 -8.90
N GLY A 4 -23.71 -0.80 -8.92
CA GLY A 4 -23.89 0.24 -7.89
C GLY A 4 -25.28 0.85 -7.86
N ALA A 5 -25.87 1.12 -9.05
CA ALA A 5 -27.24 1.61 -9.13
C ALA A 5 -28.27 0.58 -8.65
N ARG A 6 -28.00 -0.73 -8.83
CA ARG A 6 -28.85 -1.80 -8.32
C ARG A 6 -28.74 -1.96 -6.80
N ALA A 7 -27.52 -1.89 -6.25
CA ALA A 7 -27.29 -1.91 -4.82
C ALA A 7 -28.00 -0.73 -4.15
N MET A 8 -27.87 0.49 -4.70
CA MET A 8 -28.53 1.70 -4.18
C MET A 8 -30.05 1.59 -4.13
N ARG A 9 -30.70 0.95 -5.13
CA ARG A 9 -32.16 0.76 -5.15
C ARG A 9 -32.67 -0.23 -4.09
N ARG A 10 -31.78 -1.06 -3.55
CA ARG A 10 -32.13 -2.06 -2.51
C ARG A 10 -31.86 -1.56 -1.10
N LEU A 11 -31.22 -0.39 -0.95
CA LEU A 11 -30.96 0.21 0.36
C LEU A 11 -32.24 0.65 1.02
N GLY A 12 -32.56 0.01 2.13
CA GLY A 12 -33.62 0.46 3.02
C GLY A 12 -33.16 1.65 3.89
N PRO A 13 -34.11 2.42 4.47
CA PRO A 13 -33.79 3.55 5.34
C PRO A 13 -32.83 3.19 6.49
N ALA A 14 -33.00 2.01 7.10
CA ALA A 14 -32.16 1.54 8.19
C ALA A 14 -30.69 1.33 7.80
N GLN A 15 -30.43 0.93 6.55
CA GLN A 15 -29.05 0.74 6.04
C GLN A 15 -28.38 2.07 5.69
N ILE A 16 -29.16 3.09 5.36
CA ILE A 16 -28.66 4.44 5.05
C ILE A 16 -28.40 5.23 6.32
N SER A 17 -29.25 5.05 7.34
CA SER A 17 -29.17 5.78 8.62
C SER A 17 -28.20 5.16 9.65
N GLY A 18 -27.72 3.94 9.43
CA GLY A 18 -26.80 3.26 10.34
C GLY A 18 -25.35 3.70 10.15
N ALA A 19 -24.77 4.31 11.16
CA ALA A 19 -23.33 4.59 11.19
C ALA A 19 -22.60 3.36 11.75
N LEU A 20 -21.94 2.59 10.88
CA LEU A 20 -21.12 1.44 11.29
C LEU A 20 -19.64 1.84 11.22
N THR A 21 -19.03 2.08 12.37
CA THR A 21 -17.63 2.53 12.44
C THR A 21 -16.67 1.52 11.77
N ALA A 22 -16.83 0.24 12.05
CA ALA A 22 -16.04 -0.81 11.42
C ALA A 22 -16.36 -1.02 9.92
N GLY A 23 -17.46 -0.43 9.43
CA GLY A 23 -17.92 -0.57 8.05
C GLY A 23 -18.94 -1.68 7.84
N ASP A 24 -19.46 -1.75 6.61
CA ASP A 24 -20.50 -2.69 6.21
C ASP A 24 -20.04 -4.14 6.35
N GLU A 25 -20.87 -4.96 6.98
CA GLU A 25 -20.56 -6.35 7.29
C GLU A 25 -20.42 -7.21 6.03
N SER A 26 -21.23 -6.94 5.00
CA SER A 26 -21.16 -7.69 3.74
C SER A 26 -19.85 -7.43 3.01
N LEU A 27 -19.36 -6.18 3.01
CA LEU A 27 -18.06 -5.85 2.44
C LEU A 27 -16.92 -6.50 3.23
N ARG A 28 -16.94 -6.39 4.57
CA ARG A 28 -15.92 -7.01 5.42
C ARG A 28 -15.84 -8.51 5.20
N ALA A 29 -17.01 -9.18 5.10
CA ALA A 29 -17.08 -10.60 4.80
C ALA A 29 -16.49 -10.95 3.43
N GLN A 30 -16.75 -10.14 2.38
CA GLN A 30 -16.17 -10.37 1.05
C GLN A 30 -14.66 -10.14 1.03
N VAL A 31 -14.16 -9.12 1.73
CA VAL A 31 -12.72 -8.87 1.87
C VAL A 31 -12.08 -10.04 2.63
N GLY A 32 -12.60 -10.43 3.79
CA GLY A 32 -12.10 -11.55 4.58
C GLY A 32 -12.07 -12.86 3.78
N ARG A 33 -13.15 -13.17 3.05
CA ARG A 33 -13.21 -14.33 2.15
C ARG A 33 -12.11 -14.31 1.10
N ARG A 34 -11.85 -13.13 0.51
CA ARG A 34 -10.81 -12.98 -0.51
C ARG A 34 -9.42 -13.30 0.04
N TYR A 35 -9.10 -12.81 1.23
CA TYR A 35 -7.84 -13.13 1.90
C TYR A 35 -7.76 -14.60 2.27
N ALA A 36 -8.81 -15.19 2.80
CA ALA A 36 -8.87 -16.60 3.16
C ALA A 36 -8.63 -17.52 1.95
N LEU A 37 -9.20 -17.20 0.78
CA LEU A 37 -8.95 -17.92 -0.48
C LEU A 37 -7.49 -17.87 -0.94
N ASN A 38 -6.73 -16.88 -0.49
CA ASN A 38 -5.29 -16.75 -0.72
C ASN A 38 -4.44 -17.28 0.46
N GLY A 39 -5.04 -18.01 1.40
CA GLY A 39 -4.32 -18.60 2.53
C GLY A 39 -4.02 -17.63 3.68
N VAL A 40 -4.69 -16.48 3.74
CA VAL A 40 -4.51 -15.45 4.78
C VAL A 40 -5.82 -15.22 5.51
N PRO A 41 -6.17 -16.01 6.53
CA PRO A 41 -7.39 -15.80 7.27
C PRO A 41 -7.31 -14.51 8.10
N LEU A 42 -8.10 -13.51 7.74
CA LEU A 42 -8.29 -12.30 8.53
C LEU A 42 -9.48 -12.49 9.47
N ARG A 43 -9.34 -12.07 10.70
CA ARG A 43 -10.43 -12.07 11.68
C ARG A 43 -11.41 -10.95 11.36
N ALA A 44 -12.69 -11.23 11.49
CA ALA A 44 -13.74 -10.24 11.18
C ALA A 44 -13.70 -9.00 12.10
N ASP A 45 -13.23 -9.18 13.35
CA ASP A 45 -13.11 -8.13 14.35
C ASP A 45 -11.84 -7.24 14.17
N GLU A 46 -10.86 -7.69 13.42
CA GLU A 46 -9.68 -6.87 13.10
C GLU A 46 -9.82 -6.05 11.82
N LEU A 47 -10.87 -6.28 11.01
CA LEU A 47 -11.07 -5.63 9.73
C LEU A 47 -11.95 -4.39 9.85
N ILE A 48 -11.37 -3.22 9.59
CA ILE A 48 -12.01 -1.92 9.68
C ILE A 48 -11.98 -1.26 8.31
N VAL A 49 -13.15 -0.97 7.74
CA VAL A 49 -13.29 -0.25 6.46
C VAL A 49 -12.96 1.22 6.66
N THR A 50 -12.21 1.79 5.71
CA THR A 50 -11.72 3.18 5.76
C THR A 50 -12.02 3.93 4.46
N ASN A 51 -11.86 5.27 4.48
CA ASN A 51 -12.01 6.15 3.32
C ASN A 51 -10.77 6.08 2.40
N GLY A 52 -10.42 4.88 1.95
CA GLY A 52 -9.21 4.55 1.21
C GLY A 52 -8.02 4.24 2.11
N ALA A 53 -6.92 3.76 1.51
CA ALA A 53 -5.73 3.31 2.24
C ALA A 53 -5.06 4.41 3.06
N MET A 54 -5.07 5.68 2.61
CA MET A 54 -4.43 6.77 3.36
C MET A 54 -5.08 7.01 4.73
N GLU A 55 -6.39 6.84 4.87
CA GLU A 55 -7.03 6.86 6.19
C GLU A 55 -6.58 5.65 7.03
N ALA A 56 -6.59 4.44 6.46
CA ALA A 56 -6.11 3.24 7.15
C ALA A 56 -4.69 3.41 7.68
N LEU A 57 -3.76 3.84 6.84
CA LEU A 57 -2.35 4.06 7.17
C LEU A 57 -2.17 5.11 8.27
N ASN A 58 -2.87 6.25 8.18
CA ASN A 58 -2.81 7.30 9.21
C ASN A 58 -3.40 6.85 10.54
N LEU A 59 -4.51 6.11 10.54
CA LEU A 59 -5.10 5.56 11.76
C LEU A 59 -4.18 4.53 12.41
N CYS A 60 -3.61 3.62 11.61
CA CYS A 60 -2.64 2.63 12.09
C CYS A 60 -1.39 3.31 12.68
N LEU A 61 -0.87 4.35 12.00
CA LEU A 61 0.27 5.10 12.48
C LEU A 61 -0.02 5.76 13.84
N GLN A 62 -1.17 6.43 13.97
CA GLN A 62 -1.58 7.06 15.24
C GLN A 62 -1.85 6.05 16.37
N ALA A 63 -2.27 4.82 16.04
CA ALA A 63 -2.51 3.77 17.03
C ALA A 63 -1.22 3.25 17.69
N VAL A 64 -0.07 3.38 17.01
CA VAL A 64 1.19 2.78 17.46
C VAL A 64 2.33 3.79 17.73
N THR A 65 2.06 5.10 17.54
CA THR A 65 3.10 6.14 17.72
C THR A 65 2.60 7.34 18.53
N GLN A 66 3.55 8.10 19.06
CA GLN A 66 3.35 9.40 19.69
C GLN A 66 4.26 10.46 19.02
N PRO A 67 3.92 11.75 19.06
CA PRO A 67 4.80 12.81 18.55
C PRO A 67 6.24 12.70 19.09
N GLY A 68 7.21 12.78 18.16
CA GLY A 68 8.63 12.61 18.46
C GLY A 68 9.17 11.19 18.28
N ASP A 69 8.31 10.20 18.14
CA ASP A 69 8.70 8.80 17.89
C ASP A 69 9.37 8.61 16.54
N VAL A 70 10.20 7.57 16.47
CA VAL A 70 10.88 7.14 15.24
C VAL A 70 10.07 6.09 14.50
N VAL A 71 9.85 6.32 13.22
CA VAL A 71 9.27 5.36 12.30
C VAL A 71 10.27 5.05 11.19
N VAL A 72 10.55 3.77 11.01
CA VAL A 72 11.45 3.33 9.92
C VAL A 72 10.65 3.18 8.63
N VAL A 73 11.19 3.74 7.55
CA VAL A 73 10.62 3.67 6.20
C VAL A 73 11.66 3.15 5.21
N GLU A 74 11.23 2.70 4.06
CA GLU A 74 12.09 2.29 2.96
C GLU A 74 12.88 3.46 2.38
N SER A 75 13.95 3.18 1.64
CA SER A 75 14.70 4.19 0.89
C SER A 75 15.02 3.69 -0.52
N PRO A 76 14.39 4.26 -1.57
CA PRO A 76 13.34 5.30 -1.54
C PRO A 76 12.01 4.83 -0.97
N THR A 77 11.15 5.75 -0.52
CA THR A 77 9.82 5.46 0.01
C THR A 77 8.73 6.28 -0.64
N PHE A 78 7.50 5.87 -0.47
CA PHE A 78 6.31 6.61 -0.91
C PHE A 78 6.27 8.00 -0.25
N TYR A 79 6.30 9.07 -1.06
CA TYR A 79 6.39 10.45 -0.56
C TYR A 79 5.27 10.84 0.40
N ALA A 80 4.06 10.28 0.25
CA ALA A 80 2.98 10.59 1.17
C ALA A 80 3.17 9.94 2.55
N ALA A 81 3.99 8.90 2.68
CA ALA A 81 4.42 8.39 3.99
C ALA A 81 5.26 9.44 4.71
N LEU A 82 6.24 10.05 4.04
CA LEU A 82 7.04 11.12 4.62
C LEU A 82 6.19 12.31 5.07
N GLN A 83 5.21 12.72 4.25
CA GLN A 83 4.27 13.80 4.59
C GLN A 83 3.37 13.43 5.79
N ALA A 84 2.92 12.19 5.89
CA ALA A 84 2.13 11.72 7.03
C ALA A 84 2.95 11.73 8.33
N LEU A 85 4.20 11.28 8.27
CA LEU A 85 5.12 11.31 9.41
C LEU A 85 5.40 12.75 9.87
N GLU A 86 5.71 13.64 8.95
CA GLU A 86 5.93 15.07 9.23
C GLU A 86 4.70 15.71 9.92
N ARG A 87 3.51 15.47 9.37
CA ARG A 87 2.25 16.00 9.91
C ARG A 87 1.96 15.51 11.34
N LEU A 88 2.36 14.29 11.66
CA LEU A 88 2.20 13.69 13.00
C LEU A 88 3.39 13.98 13.92
N HIS A 89 4.32 14.84 13.49
CA HIS A 89 5.54 15.17 14.25
C HIS A 89 6.39 13.94 14.58
N LEU A 90 6.43 12.96 13.67
CA LEU A 90 7.24 11.75 13.78
C LEU A 90 8.57 11.92 13.05
N LYS A 91 9.57 11.14 13.45
CA LYS A 91 10.89 11.14 12.83
C LYS A 91 10.99 9.98 11.83
N ALA A 92 11.14 10.30 10.56
CA ALA A 92 11.41 9.29 9.54
C ALA A 92 12.89 8.87 9.59
N VAL A 93 13.15 7.56 9.66
CA VAL A 93 14.48 6.98 9.49
C VAL A 93 14.43 6.02 8.31
N GLU A 94 15.23 6.29 7.31
CA GLU A 94 15.26 5.49 6.09
C GLU A 94 16.16 4.27 6.24
N VAL A 95 15.69 3.09 5.82
CA VAL A 95 16.47 1.86 5.76
C VAL A 95 16.76 1.49 4.31
N GLU A 96 17.96 1.00 4.06
CA GLU A 96 18.38 0.58 2.71
C GLU A 96 17.43 -0.46 2.13
N THR A 97 17.01 -0.23 0.89
CA THR A 97 16.02 -1.04 0.18
C THR A 97 16.59 -1.53 -1.15
N ASP A 98 16.56 -2.83 -1.34
CA ASP A 98 16.95 -3.47 -2.59
C ASP A 98 15.83 -3.30 -3.64
N PRO A 99 16.15 -2.91 -4.90
CA PRO A 99 15.12 -2.65 -5.91
C PRO A 99 14.36 -3.90 -6.39
N VAL A 100 14.82 -5.09 -6.04
CA VAL A 100 14.16 -6.35 -6.40
C VAL A 100 13.46 -6.97 -5.20
N GLU A 101 14.17 -7.08 -4.08
CA GLU A 101 13.72 -7.84 -2.90
C GLU A 101 13.26 -6.97 -1.72
N GLY A 102 13.22 -5.64 -1.87
CA GLY A 102 12.77 -4.73 -0.81
C GLY A 102 13.78 -4.55 0.33
N VAL A 103 13.31 -4.21 1.52
CA VAL A 103 14.12 -3.83 2.68
C VAL A 103 15.27 -4.81 2.97
N ARG A 104 16.48 -4.29 3.22
CA ARG A 104 17.64 -5.08 3.68
C ARG A 104 17.51 -5.37 5.18
N LEU A 105 17.18 -6.62 5.53
CA LEU A 105 16.90 -7.02 6.91
C LEU A 105 18.09 -6.82 7.86
N GLY A 106 19.33 -7.01 7.39
CA GLY A 106 20.52 -6.76 8.21
C GLY A 106 20.67 -5.28 8.57
N ALA A 107 20.39 -4.37 7.64
CA ALA A 107 20.40 -2.92 7.94
C ALA A 107 19.27 -2.54 8.91
N LEU A 108 18.08 -3.14 8.75
CA LEU A 108 16.97 -2.95 9.66
C LEU A 108 17.31 -3.46 11.07
N GLU A 109 17.88 -4.65 11.20
CA GLU A 109 18.26 -5.23 12.49
C GLU A 109 19.29 -4.35 13.21
N THR A 110 20.29 -3.84 12.48
CA THR A 110 21.27 -2.89 13.04
C THR A 110 20.58 -1.62 13.56
N LEU A 111 19.61 -1.08 12.84
CA LEU A 111 18.82 0.06 13.28
C LEU A 111 18.07 -0.23 14.59
N LEU A 112 17.38 -1.37 14.65
CA LEU A 112 16.59 -1.80 15.82
C LEU A 112 17.45 -2.04 17.06
N GLN A 113 18.72 -2.43 16.89
CA GLN A 113 19.68 -2.62 18.00
C GLN A 113 20.16 -1.30 18.62
N HIS A 114 20.26 -0.24 17.82
CA HIS A 114 20.90 1.01 18.23
C HIS A 114 19.92 2.15 18.48
N GLN A 115 18.65 1.98 18.10
CA GLN A 115 17.65 3.04 18.19
C GLN A 115 16.29 2.49 18.60
N LYS A 116 15.60 3.20 19.50
CA LYS A 116 14.20 2.90 19.83
C LYS A 116 13.33 3.26 18.63
N VAL A 117 12.73 2.24 17.99
CA VAL A 117 11.80 2.37 16.87
C VAL A 117 10.39 2.09 17.36
N ALA A 118 9.45 2.99 17.08
CA ALA A 118 8.05 2.83 17.47
C ALA A 118 7.25 2.00 16.46
N ALA A 119 7.56 2.14 15.16
CA ALA A 119 6.93 1.38 14.11
C ALA A 119 7.81 1.33 12.85
N CYS A 120 7.53 0.36 11.97
CA CYS A 120 7.99 0.36 10.59
C CYS A 120 6.80 0.57 9.66
N TRP A 121 6.98 1.36 8.57
CA TRP A 121 6.00 1.46 7.49
C TRP A 121 6.65 1.02 6.19
N PHE A 122 6.25 -0.15 5.69
CA PHE A 122 6.83 -0.75 4.48
C PHE A 122 5.77 -1.17 3.47
N MET A 123 6.20 -1.29 2.22
CA MET A 123 5.43 -1.82 1.09
C MET A 123 6.10 -3.10 0.55
N PRO A 124 5.95 -4.26 1.20
CA PRO A 124 6.65 -5.49 0.80
C PRO A 124 6.22 -6.04 -0.57
N THR A 125 5.13 -5.53 -1.13
CA THR A 125 4.54 -6.02 -2.38
C THR A 125 4.38 -4.88 -3.39
N PHE A 126 5.16 -4.93 -4.47
CA PHE A 126 5.19 -3.92 -5.55
C PHE A 126 5.42 -2.51 -5.01
N GLN A 127 6.49 -2.36 -4.28
CA GLN A 127 6.90 -1.15 -3.55
C GLN A 127 6.85 0.11 -4.43
N ASN A 128 6.32 1.17 -3.88
CA ASN A 128 6.32 2.49 -4.49
C ASN A 128 7.54 3.30 -3.96
N PRO A 129 8.53 3.62 -4.82
CA PRO A 129 8.47 3.68 -6.29
C PRO A 129 9.21 2.54 -7.03
N LEU A 130 9.92 1.64 -6.37
CA LEU A 130 10.84 0.70 -7.02
C LEU A 130 10.14 -0.44 -7.79
N GLY A 131 8.89 -0.78 -7.42
CA GLY A 131 8.22 -1.98 -7.90
C GLY A 131 8.73 -3.29 -7.29
N ALA A 132 9.58 -3.22 -6.27
CA ALA A 132 10.15 -4.37 -5.59
C ALA A 132 9.08 -5.32 -5.04
N LEU A 133 9.34 -6.62 -5.14
CA LEU A 133 8.52 -7.68 -4.55
C LEU A 133 9.37 -8.48 -3.56
N MET A 134 9.12 -8.31 -2.27
CA MET A 134 9.80 -9.07 -1.24
C MET A 134 9.38 -10.54 -1.32
N PRO A 135 10.31 -11.51 -1.40
CA PRO A 135 10.00 -12.93 -1.36
C PRO A 135 9.30 -13.34 -0.06
N ASP A 136 8.43 -14.35 -0.12
CA ASP A 136 7.63 -14.80 1.04
C ASP A 136 8.52 -15.19 2.24
N ALA A 137 9.63 -15.89 2.01
CA ALA A 137 10.59 -16.24 3.06
C ALA A 137 11.21 -14.99 3.73
N LYS A 138 11.45 -13.93 2.97
CA LYS A 138 11.97 -12.66 3.48
C LYS A 138 10.89 -11.86 4.22
N LYS A 139 9.61 -11.91 3.77
CA LYS A 139 8.47 -11.35 4.52
C LYS A 139 8.32 -12.04 5.88
N GLN A 140 8.42 -13.37 5.90
CA GLN A 140 8.40 -14.14 7.15
C GLN A 140 9.54 -13.73 8.07
N ALA A 141 10.77 -13.64 7.55
CA ALA A 141 11.93 -13.21 8.33
C ALA A 141 11.78 -11.76 8.85
N LEU A 142 11.21 -10.84 8.05
CA LEU A 142 10.88 -9.48 8.46
C LEU A 142 9.92 -9.47 9.65
N VAL A 143 8.81 -10.21 9.55
CA VAL A 143 7.80 -10.27 10.62
C VAL A 143 8.39 -10.86 11.89
N GLN A 144 9.19 -11.94 11.80
CA GLN A 144 9.88 -12.54 12.94
C GLN A 144 10.91 -11.59 13.56
N LEU A 145 11.65 -10.85 12.74
CA LEU A 145 12.59 -9.83 13.21
C LEU A 145 11.86 -8.77 14.03
N LEU A 146 10.81 -8.18 13.48
CA LEU A 146 10.04 -7.14 14.16
C LEU A 146 9.36 -7.64 15.43
N ALA A 147 8.86 -8.89 15.44
CA ALA A 147 8.28 -9.52 16.63
C ALA A 147 9.31 -9.65 17.77
N ARG A 148 10.57 -10.02 17.47
CA ARG A 148 11.64 -10.09 18.49
C ARG A 148 11.89 -8.75 19.19
N TYR A 149 11.70 -7.64 18.48
CA TYR A 149 11.87 -6.29 19.04
C TYR A 149 10.56 -5.66 19.53
N GLY A 150 9.43 -6.35 19.36
CA GLY A 150 8.11 -5.84 19.73
C GLY A 150 7.67 -4.63 18.88
N VAL A 151 8.20 -4.45 17.67
CA VAL A 151 7.96 -3.32 16.79
C VAL A 151 6.83 -3.65 15.79
N PRO A 152 5.73 -2.87 15.76
CA PRO A 152 4.65 -3.06 14.80
C PRO A 152 5.09 -2.70 13.37
N LEU A 153 4.54 -3.46 12.40
CA LEU A 153 4.66 -3.21 10.97
C LEU A 153 3.36 -2.63 10.42
N ILE A 154 3.39 -1.42 9.90
CA ILE A 154 2.33 -0.88 9.07
C ILE A 154 2.64 -1.33 7.64
N GLU A 155 1.88 -2.31 7.15
CA GLU A 155 2.03 -2.87 5.81
C GLU A 155 1.08 -2.15 4.84
N ASP A 156 1.63 -1.44 3.86
CA ASP A 156 0.87 -0.83 2.77
C ASP A 156 0.82 -1.78 1.57
N ASP A 157 -0.32 -2.44 1.36
CA ASP A 157 -0.50 -3.51 0.37
C ASP A 157 -1.52 -3.13 -0.73
N VAL A 158 -1.49 -1.89 -1.20
CA VAL A 158 -2.47 -1.38 -2.16
C VAL A 158 -2.28 -1.90 -3.60
N TYR A 159 -1.13 -2.51 -3.91
CA TYR A 159 -0.79 -2.95 -5.26
C TYR A 159 -0.84 -4.47 -5.47
N ALA A 160 -0.98 -5.29 -4.43
CA ALA A 160 -0.88 -6.75 -4.52
C ALA A 160 -1.82 -7.40 -5.54
N GLU A 161 -2.99 -6.79 -5.78
CA GLU A 161 -3.94 -7.27 -6.78
C GLU A 161 -3.46 -7.10 -8.24
N LEU A 162 -2.41 -6.30 -8.45
CA LEU A 162 -1.89 -5.94 -9.77
C LEU A 162 -0.67 -6.78 -10.17
N HIS A 163 -0.62 -8.02 -9.70
CA HIS A 163 0.48 -8.96 -9.98
C HIS A 163 0.44 -9.46 -11.43
N PHE A 164 1.61 -9.72 -12.02
CA PHE A 164 1.75 -10.31 -13.35
C PHE A 164 1.92 -11.83 -13.30
N GLY A 165 2.25 -12.37 -12.15
CA GLY A 165 2.36 -13.82 -11.93
C GLY A 165 1.01 -14.53 -11.85
N ALA A 166 1.05 -15.86 -11.76
CA ALA A 166 -0.14 -16.71 -11.69
C ALA A 166 -0.93 -16.57 -10.37
N ARG A 167 -0.26 -16.18 -9.29
CA ARG A 167 -0.85 -16.05 -7.95
C ARG A 167 -0.58 -14.67 -7.37
N ARG A 168 -1.53 -14.19 -6.57
CA ARG A 168 -1.36 -12.99 -5.76
C ARG A 168 -0.24 -13.26 -4.73
N PRO A 169 0.76 -12.36 -4.59
CA PRO A 169 1.76 -12.46 -3.54
C PRO A 169 1.12 -12.46 -2.15
N LEU A 170 1.67 -13.24 -1.23
CA LEU A 170 1.25 -13.18 0.17
C LEU A 170 1.66 -11.84 0.79
N PRO A 171 0.80 -11.20 1.59
CA PRO A 171 1.20 -10.06 2.40
C PRO A 171 2.09 -10.51 3.58
N ALA A 172 2.83 -9.58 4.19
CA ALA A 172 3.56 -9.85 5.43
C ALA A 172 2.61 -10.29 6.57
N LYS A 173 1.38 -9.78 6.55
CA LYS A 173 0.30 -10.20 7.47
C LYS A 173 0.07 -11.71 7.52
N ALA A 174 0.35 -12.44 6.43
CA ALA A 174 0.22 -13.90 6.38
C ALA A 174 1.14 -14.62 7.39
N PHE A 175 2.21 -13.99 7.81
CA PHE A 175 3.23 -14.55 8.73
C PHE A 175 3.12 -14.01 10.16
N ASP A 176 2.12 -13.16 10.43
CA ASP A 176 1.92 -12.47 11.70
C ASP A 176 1.25 -13.39 12.73
N GLN A 177 2.00 -13.81 13.74
CA GLN A 177 1.50 -14.63 14.86
C GLN A 177 1.25 -13.79 16.13
N GLU A 178 1.83 -12.60 16.20
CA GLU A 178 1.79 -11.73 17.39
C GLU A 178 0.74 -10.61 17.28
N GLY A 179 0.06 -10.48 16.14
CA GLY A 179 -0.86 -9.38 15.87
C GLY A 179 -0.18 -8.04 15.72
N LEU A 180 1.11 -8.03 15.33
CA LEU A 180 1.93 -6.83 15.17
C LEU A 180 1.87 -6.22 13.76
N VAL A 181 1.33 -6.93 12.76
CA VAL A 181 1.18 -6.39 11.41
C VAL A 181 -0.18 -5.73 11.26
N LEU A 182 -0.15 -4.40 11.08
CA LEU A 182 -1.30 -3.57 10.72
C LEU A 182 -1.35 -3.47 9.20
N HIS A 183 -2.10 -4.37 8.58
CA HIS A 183 -2.19 -4.50 7.13
C HIS A 183 -3.22 -3.52 6.57
N CYS A 184 -2.81 -2.67 5.63
CA CYS A 184 -3.62 -1.64 4.99
C CYS A 184 -3.73 -1.88 3.48
N SER A 185 -4.95 -1.79 2.95
CA SER A 185 -5.17 -1.89 1.50
C SER A 185 -6.39 -1.10 1.05
N SER A 186 -6.69 -1.10 -0.26
CA SER A 186 -7.86 -0.41 -0.81
C SER A 186 -8.26 -0.92 -2.18
N PHE A 187 -9.46 -0.57 -2.61
CA PHE A 187 -9.93 -0.74 -3.98
C PHE A 187 -9.52 0.39 -4.94
N SER A 188 -8.79 1.41 -4.44
CA SER A 188 -8.44 2.59 -5.26
C SER A 188 -7.57 2.25 -6.46
N LYS A 189 -6.64 1.31 -6.32
CA LYS A 189 -5.70 0.91 -7.38
C LYS A 189 -6.22 -0.26 -8.22
N SER A 190 -7.08 -1.06 -7.63
CA SER A 190 -7.55 -2.32 -8.23
C SER A 190 -8.96 -2.25 -8.83
N LEU A 191 -9.75 -1.20 -8.51
CA LEU A 191 -11.14 -1.09 -9.00
C LEU A 191 -11.56 0.35 -9.30
N ALA A 192 -11.68 1.21 -8.27
CA ALA A 192 -12.29 2.54 -8.44
C ALA A 192 -11.76 3.54 -7.39
N PRO A 193 -10.84 4.44 -7.76
CA PRO A 193 -10.27 5.40 -6.82
C PRO A 193 -11.32 6.37 -6.26
N GLY A 194 -12.33 6.74 -7.04
CA GLY A 194 -13.40 7.68 -6.63
C GLY A 194 -14.38 7.12 -5.59
N TYR A 195 -14.40 5.81 -5.36
CA TYR A 195 -15.27 5.21 -4.32
C TYR A 195 -14.73 5.40 -2.91
N ARG A 196 -13.44 5.71 -2.77
CA ARG A 196 -12.79 5.93 -1.47
C ARG A 196 -13.03 4.80 -0.46
N VAL A 197 -12.85 3.55 -0.88
CA VAL A 197 -12.98 2.37 -0.01
C VAL A 197 -11.63 1.70 0.15
N GLY A 198 -11.19 1.58 1.40
CA GLY A 198 -10.02 0.84 1.85
C GLY A 198 -10.32 0.11 3.15
N TRP A 199 -9.33 -0.50 3.73
CA TRP A 199 -9.44 -1.18 5.03
C TRP A 199 -8.09 -1.28 5.74
N ALA A 200 -8.17 -1.45 7.06
CA ALA A 200 -7.10 -1.93 7.90
C ALA A 200 -7.48 -3.28 8.50
N ALA A 201 -6.56 -4.24 8.49
CA ALA A 201 -6.60 -5.45 9.32
C ALA A 201 -5.49 -5.30 10.36
N ALA A 202 -5.82 -4.67 11.50
CA ALA A 202 -4.86 -4.07 12.41
C ALA A 202 -4.40 -5.00 13.55
N GLY A 203 -4.71 -6.29 13.48
CA GLY A 203 -4.28 -7.28 14.46
C GLY A 203 -4.70 -6.89 15.88
N ARG A 204 -3.77 -6.90 16.81
CA ARG A 204 -4.05 -6.55 18.23
C ARG A 204 -4.38 -5.07 18.45
N TYR A 205 -4.11 -4.20 17.49
CA TYR A 205 -4.40 -2.76 17.52
C TYR A 205 -5.77 -2.41 16.92
N ALA A 206 -6.56 -3.39 16.50
CA ALA A 206 -7.82 -3.16 15.81
C ALA A 206 -8.78 -2.27 16.60
N ARG A 207 -8.86 -2.47 17.92
CA ARG A 207 -9.72 -1.65 18.79
C ARG A 207 -9.28 -0.17 18.84
N ASP A 208 -7.97 0.08 18.91
CA ASP A 208 -7.43 1.44 18.95
C ASP A 208 -7.66 2.14 17.61
N VAL A 209 -7.46 1.43 16.49
CA VAL A 209 -7.74 1.93 15.14
C VAL A 209 -9.23 2.25 14.96
N GLU A 210 -10.14 1.41 15.49
CA GLU A 210 -11.58 1.65 15.43
C GLU A 210 -11.98 2.90 16.25
N ILE A 211 -11.43 3.06 17.46
CA ILE A 211 -11.67 4.24 18.30
C ILE A 211 -11.18 5.51 17.60
N LEU A 212 -9.96 5.51 17.07
CA LEU A 212 -9.40 6.63 16.32
C LEU A 212 -10.26 6.98 15.09
N LYS A 213 -10.74 5.97 14.36
CA LYS A 213 -11.65 6.17 13.25
C LYS A 213 -12.95 6.82 13.69
N MET A 214 -13.56 6.33 14.76
CA MET A 214 -14.79 6.91 15.33
C MET A 214 -14.61 8.39 15.67
N MET A 215 -13.44 8.77 16.21
CA MET A 215 -13.15 10.16 16.59
C MET A 215 -12.81 11.07 15.41
N THR A 216 -12.32 10.50 14.28
CA THR A 216 -11.88 11.30 13.13
C THR A 216 -12.92 11.41 12.02
N SER A 217 -13.57 10.31 11.66
CA SER A 217 -14.49 10.26 10.51
C SER A 217 -15.82 9.56 10.82
N LEU A 218 -16.05 9.10 12.05
CA LEU A 218 -17.18 8.29 12.52
C LEU A 218 -17.31 6.97 11.76
N ALA A 219 -17.65 7.04 10.47
CA ALA A 219 -17.85 5.88 9.59
C ALA A 219 -17.50 6.23 8.14
N SER A 220 -17.28 5.21 7.33
CA SER A 220 -17.16 5.38 5.88
C SER A 220 -18.52 5.30 5.19
N PRO A 221 -18.74 6.00 4.07
CA PRO A 221 -20.00 5.97 3.33
C PRO A 221 -20.44 4.55 2.97
N ILE A 222 -21.68 4.19 3.29
CA ILE A 222 -22.22 2.83 3.07
C ILE A 222 -22.48 2.52 1.58
N PRO A 223 -23.00 3.43 0.74
CA PRO A 223 -23.34 3.10 -0.65
C PRO A 223 -22.18 2.52 -1.48
N PRO A 224 -20.97 3.08 -1.47
CA PRO A 224 -19.86 2.49 -2.21
C PRO A 224 -19.41 1.12 -1.65
N GLN A 225 -19.53 0.91 -0.35
CA GLN A 225 -19.21 -0.37 0.27
C GLN A 225 -20.12 -1.49 -0.25
N LEU A 226 -21.44 -1.27 -0.22
CA LEU A 226 -22.43 -2.23 -0.73
C LEU A 226 -22.29 -2.46 -2.25
N ALA A 227 -22.01 -1.39 -3.01
CA ALA A 227 -21.79 -1.52 -4.45
C ALA A 227 -20.59 -2.43 -4.77
N ILE A 228 -19.49 -2.30 -4.01
CA ILE A 228 -18.31 -3.16 -4.16
C ILE A 228 -18.61 -4.58 -3.70
N ALA A 229 -19.25 -4.76 -2.54
CA ALA A 229 -19.60 -6.07 -2.03
C ALA A 229 -20.46 -6.87 -3.03
N GLU A 230 -21.50 -6.24 -3.60
CA GLU A 230 -22.35 -6.86 -4.63
C GLU A 230 -21.54 -7.20 -5.89
N TYR A 231 -20.64 -6.29 -6.32
CA TYR A 231 -19.79 -6.54 -7.49
C TYR A 231 -18.83 -7.72 -7.27
N MET A 232 -18.31 -7.90 -6.06
CA MET A 232 -17.48 -9.03 -5.69
C MET A 232 -18.28 -10.34 -5.72
N VAL A 233 -19.47 -10.35 -5.11
CA VAL A 233 -20.37 -11.54 -5.09
C VAL A 233 -20.71 -12.03 -6.49
N GLN A 234 -20.90 -11.11 -7.45
CA GLN A 234 -21.20 -11.42 -8.85
C GLN A 234 -19.97 -11.85 -9.67
N GLY A 235 -18.78 -11.96 -9.07
CA GLY A 235 -17.53 -12.30 -9.76
C GLY A 235 -17.01 -11.19 -10.69
N GLY A 236 -17.57 -9.99 -10.58
CA GLY A 236 -17.20 -8.84 -11.42
C GLY A 236 -15.77 -8.37 -11.16
N LEU A 237 -15.34 -8.39 -9.89
CA LEU A 237 -14.00 -7.99 -9.50
C LEU A 237 -12.93 -8.88 -10.15
N GLU A 238 -13.10 -10.20 -10.14
CA GLU A 238 -12.12 -11.14 -10.72
C GLU A 238 -11.94 -10.93 -12.23
N ARG A 239 -13.04 -10.72 -12.93
CA ARG A 239 -13.00 -10.44 -14.37
C ARG A 239 -12.29 -9.12 -14.64
N HIS A 240 -12.61 -8.09 -13.87
CA HIS A 240 -11.97 -6.79 -13.98
C HIS A 240 -10.46 -6.86 -13.73
N LEU A 241 -10.04 -7.54 -12.65
CA LEU A 241 -8.63 -7.68 -12.30
C LEU A 241 -7.82 -8.44 -13.35
N ARG A 242 -8.39 -9.49 -13.97
CA ARG A 242 -7.71 -10.18 -15.10
C ARG A 242 -7.41 -9.21 -16.23
N ASN A 243 -8.42 -8.47 -16.68
CA ASN A 243 -8.26 -7.52 -17.78
C ASN A 243 -7.28 -6.39 -17.41
N LEU A 244 -7.32 -5.91 -16.17
CA LEU A 244 -6.43 -4.86 -15.69
C LEU A 244 -4.96 -5.33 -15.63
N ARG A 245 -4.73 -6.56 -15.14
CA ARG A 245 -3.37 -7.15 -15.11
C ARG A 245 -2.80 -7.34 -16.50
N ASP A 246 -3.61 -7.80 -17.45
CA ASP A 246 -3.18 -7.98 -18.84
C ASP A 246 -2.85 -6.65 -19.50
N ALA A 247 -3.68 -5.62 -19.30
CA ALA A 247 -3.42 -4.28 -19.81
C ALA A 247 -2.14 -3.68 -19.21
N LEU A 248 -1.94 -3.80 -17.88
CA LEU A 248 -0.74 -3.31 -17.21
C LEU A 248 0.52 -4.05 -17.68
N ARG A 249 0.46 -5.36 -17.86
CA ARG A 249 1.59 -6.13 -18.39
C ARG A 249 1.99 -5.66 -19.79
N THR A 250 1.02 -5.41 -20.66
CA THR A 250 1.27 -4.85 -21.99
C THR A 250 1.90 -3.46 -21.90
N GLN A 251 1.33 -2.57 -21.11
CA GLN A 251 1.86 -1.21 -20.92
C GLN A 251 3.29 -1.21 -20.35
N HIS A 252 3.61 -2.11 -19.41
CA HIS A 252 4.98 -2.25 -18.90
C HIS A 252 5.96 -2.68 -20.00
N ALA A 253 5.58 -3.64 -20.84
CA ALA A 253 6.42 -4.09 -21.95
C ALA A 253 6.65 -2.97 -22.99
N GLU A 254 5.60 -2.23 -23.33
CA GLU A 254 5.69 -1.07 -24.23
C GLU A 254 6.55 0.04 -23.65
N ALA A 255 6.35 0.40 -22.38
CA ALA A 255 7.15 1.41 -21.70
C ALA A 255 8.63 1.02 -21.68
N ARG A 256 8.95 -0.25 -21.39
CA ARG A 256 10.32 -0.77 -21.43
C ARG A 256 10.95 -0.58 -22.80
N ALA A 257 10.27 -1.00 -23.86
CA ALA A 257 10.78 -0.88 -25.23
C ALA A 257 11.06 0.58 -25.62
N LEU A 258 10.15 1.50 -25.24
CA LEU A 258 10.35 2.93 -25.50
C LEU A 258 11.52 3.51 -24.68
N ILE A 259 11.70 3.10 -23.44
CA ILE A 259 12.82 3.54 -22.60
C ILE A 259 14.14 3.02 -23.19
N GLU A 260 14.23 1.76 -23.56
CA GLU A 260 15.41 1.16 -24.19
C GLU A 260 15.77 1.86 -25.52
N GLN A 261 14.77 2.30 -26.28
CA GLN A 261 14.96 2.97 -27.56
C GLN A 261 15.38 4.44 -27.45
N PHE A 262 14.77 5.19 -26.52
CA PHE A 262 14.83 6.66 -26.53
C PHE A 262 15.63 7.27 -25.38
N PHE A 263 15.84 6.53 -24.28
CA PHE A 263 16.60 7.08 -23.15
C PHE A 263 18.11 7.01 -23.38
N PRO A 264 18.89 7.87 -22.70
CA PRO A 264 20.34 7.88 -22.84
C PRO A 264 20.96 6.51 -22.49
N LYS A 265 22.02 6.14 -23.21
CA LYS A 265 22.79 4.93 -22.88
C LYS A 265 23.27 4.98 -21.43
N GLY A 266 23.13 3.88 -20.71
CA GLY A 266 23.47 3.79 -19.29
C GLY A 266 22.29 4.06 -18.34
N THR A 267 21.09 4.36 -18.86
CA THR A 267 19.87 4.34 -18.04
C THR A 267 19.61 2.92 -17.55
N ARG A 268 19.37 2.77 -16.25
CA ARG A 268 18.94 1.51 -15.63
C ARG A 268 17.47 1.59 -15.27
N MET A 269 16.76 0.47 -15.37
CA MET A 269 15.33 0.40 -15.11
C MET A 269 15.02 -0.81 -14.24
N THR A 270 14.11 -0.67 -13.27
CA THR A 270 13.57 -1.80 -12.52
C THR A 270 12.64 -2.65 -13.38
N GLU A 271 12.56 -3.95 -13.08
CA GLU A 271 11.69 -4.92 -13.77
C GLU A 271 10.61 -5.45 -12.80
N PRO A 272 9.57 -4.65 -12.52
CA PRO A 272 8.56 -5.03 -11.55
C PRO A 272 7.70 -6.21 -12.04
N GLN A 273 7.33 -7.08 -11.11
CA GLN A 273 6.46 -8.22 -11.36
C GLN A 273 4.97 -7.89 -11.15
N GLY A 274 4.65 -6.61 -11.06
CA GLY A 274 3.30 -6.08 -10.85
C GLY A 274 3.31 -4.61 -10.50
N GLY A 275 2.14 -4.06 -10.19
CA GLY A 275 1.99 -2.64 -9.83
C GLY A 275 1.92 -1.71 -11.02
N TYR A 276 2.16 -0.41 -10.75
CA TYR A 276 2.07 0.68 -11.74
C TYR A 276 3.41 1.32 -12.07
N PHE A 277 4.47 1.05 -11.30
CA PHE A 277 5.68 1.85 -11.34
C PHE A 277 6.80 1.17 -12.10
N VAL A 278 7.58 2.02 -12.77
CA VAL A 278 8.91 1.70 -13.27
C VAL A 278 9.84 2.77 -12.71
N TRP A 279 10.91 2.35 -12.05
CA TRP A 279 11.93 3.25 -11.55
C TRP A 279 13.11 3.31 -12.52
N LEU A 280 13.47 4.53 -12.91
CA LEU A 280 14.60 4.76 -13.81
C LEU A 280 15.73 5.42 -13.03
N GLU A 281 16.93 4.89 -13.15
CA GLU A 281 18.16 5.56 -12.77
C GLU A 281 18.85 6.08 -14.02
N LEU A 282 18.98 7.40 -14.12
CA LEU A 282 19.57 8.06 -15.26
C LEU A 282 21.10 8.02 -15.20
N PRO A 283 21.82 8.16 -16.32
CA PRO A 283 23.27 8.19 -16.35
C PRO A 283 23.85 9.33 -15.50
N PRO A 284 25.12 9.22 -15.05
CA PRO A 284 25.83 10.31 -14.39
C PRO A 284 25.78 11.61 -15.21
N GLY A 285 25.51 12.73 -14.53
CA GLY A 285 25.41 14.04 -15.16
C GLY A 285 24.01 14.44 -15.62
N VAL A 286 23.03 13.53 -15.58
CA VAL A 286 21.61 13.85 -15.83
C VAL A 286 20.92 14.16 -14.51
N ASP A 287 20.34 15.34 -14.39
CA ASP A 287 19.57 15.78 -13.23
C ASP A 287 18.08 15.48 -13.46
N ALA A 288 17.50 14.59 -12.65
CA ALA A 288 16.12 14.15 -12.80
C ALA A 288 15.09 15.27 -12.59
N LEU A 289 15.41 16.27 -11.75
CA LEU A 289 14.52 17.41 -11.51
C LEU A 289 14.51 18.36 -12.69
N LYS A 290 15.67 18.64 -13.29
CA LYS A 290 15.76 19.43 -14.55
C LYS A 290 15.03 18.73 -15.68
N MET A 291 15.22 17.42 -15.83
CA MET A 291 14.50 16.61 -16.83
C MET A 291 12.99 16.68 -16.60
N HIS A 292 12.53 16.59 -15.36
CA HIS A 292 11.12 16.73 -15.01
C HIS A 292 10.55 18.07 -15.47
N HIS A 293 11.23 19.20 -15.19
CA HIS A 293 10.78 20.52 -15.64
C HIS A 293 10.71 20.66 -17.16
N GLN A 294 11.69 20.10 -17.88
CA GLN A 294 11.69 20.10 -19.35
C GLN A 294 10.55 19.24 -19.91
N ALA A 295 10.30 18.07 -19.33
CA ALA A 295 9.21 17.18 -19.71
C ALA A 295 7.84 17.84 -19.46
N MET A 296 7.66 18.51 -18.31
CA MET A 296 6.43 19.23 -17.98
C MET A 296 6.13 20.35 -19.00
N ALA A 297 7.14 21.05 -19.52
CA ALA A 297 6.96 22.04 -20.59
C ALA A 297 6.42 21.43 -21.89
N GLN A 298 6.53 20.11 -22.05
CA GLN A 298 5.98 19.33 -23.17
C GLN A 298 4.76 18.50 -22.78
N SER A 299 4.11 18.83 -21.64
CA SER A 299 2.94 18.10 -21.10
C SER A 299 3.22 16.64 -20.73
N ILE A 300 4.48 16.31 -20.41
CA ILE A 300 4.87 14.98 -19.92
C ILE A 300 5.19 15.11 -18.44
N SER A 301 4.43 14.39 -17.58
CA SER A 301 4.65 14.37 -16.15
C SER A 301 5.50 13.17 -15.73
N THR A 302 6.54 13.42 -14.94
CA THR A 302 7.36 12.40 -14.28
C THR A 302 7.39 12.67 -12.78
N ALA A 303 7.81 11.69 -11.99
CA ALA A 303 8.03 11.87 -10.55
C ALA A 303 9.54 11.82 -10.27
N PRO A 304 10.20 12.97 -10.03
CA PRO A 304 11.65 13.01 -9.80
C PRO A 304 12.00 12.30 -8.48
N GLY A 305 13.11 11.56 -8.48
CA GLY A 305 13.53 10.70 -7.40
C GLY A 305 13.69 11.40 -6.04
N VAL A 306 14.03 12.67 -6.04
CA VAL A 306 14.19 13.49 -4.81
C VAL A 306 12.91 13.59 -3.95
N LEU A 307 11.74 13.31 -4.51
CA LEU A 307 10.48 13.29 -3.77
C LEU A 307 10.34 12.06 -2.86
N PHE A 308 11.08 11.00 -3.13
CA PHE A 308 10.94 9.70 -2.47
C PHE A 308 11.99 9.47 -1.36
N SER A 309 12.64 10.53 -0.87
CA SER A 309 13.59 10.48 0.24
C SER A 309 13.52 11.75 1.06
N ALA A 310 13.62 11.61 2.39
CA ALA A 310 13.70 12.74 3.31
C ALA A 310 14.96 13.59 3.08
N ASP A 311 16.07 12.94 2.72
CA ASP A 311 17.38 13.57 2.49
C ASP A 311 17.60 14.01 1.04
N ARG A 312 16.55 14.00 0.20
CA ARG A 312 16.60 14.36 -1.23
C ARG A 312 17.68 13.60 -2.03
N ARG A 313 17.93 12.36 -1.66
CA ARG A 313 18.74 11.43 -2.46
C ARG A 313 18.09 11.18 -3.81
N PHE A 314 18.58 10.33 -4.64
CA PHE A 314 17.99 9.93 -5.92
C PHE A 314 17.80 11.11 -6.91
N THR A 315 18.87 11.88 -7.12
CA THR A 315 18.88 13.05 -8.00
C THR A 315 18.99 12.72 -9.48
N ARG A 316 19.16 11.47 -9.83
CA ARG A 316 19.33 11.00 -11.22
C ARG A 316 18.45 9.78 -11.54
#